data_6a6bb908781683753151b04759808648
#
_entry.id   6a6bb908781683753151b04759808648
#
_cell.length_a   1.000
_cell.length_b   1.000
_cell.length_c   1.000
_cell.angle_alpha   90.00
_cell.angle_beta   90.00
_cell.angle_gamma   90.00
#
_symmetry.space_group_name_H-M   'P 1'
#
loop_
_entity.id
_entity.type
_entity.pdbx_description
1 polymer ?
#
loop_
_entity_poly.entity_id
_entity_poly.type
_entity_poly.pdbx_seq_one_letter_code
_entity_poly.pdbx_strand_id
1 'polypeptide(L)'
;MNSYLNQLSKINFMYWNSRNPYFSDTHLNSSMRAALTLIKGKGYLDDFNPKRATDYVDCIENKIDSFDIDNPNFKELSYIFDLVQAWGGRMGKMPYIKKKSSTSSSRDKFDDWKDIYLKGVKFALNDSPVEALKQWKLISGFGASFSPKHLRFWTNKYPVLDSRISLLLCGSKRLLNNPEGYQEFLELIEKLSNEFNTNIL
;
A
#
# COMPACT_ATOMS: atom_id res chain seq x y z
N MET A 1 16.99 22.54 -7.14
CA MET A 1 16.22 22.71 -5.91
C MET A 1 15.02 23.65 -6.12
N ASN A 2 15.19 24.88 -6.65
CA ASN A 2 14.06 25.82 -6.85
C ASN A 2 12.89 25.34 -7.73
N SER A 3 13.10 24.37 -8.63
CA SER A 3 12.04 23.87 -9.51
C SER A 3 11.01 23.01 -8.77
N TYR A 4 11.41 22.29 -7.71
CA TYR A 4 10.53 21.41 -6.93
C TYR A 4 9.64 22.22 -5.99
N LEU A 5 10.20 23.20 -5.31
CA LEU A 5 9.47 24.10 -4.42
C LEU A 5 8.39 24.88 -5.19
N ASN A 6 8.70 25.34 -6.40
CA ASN A 6 7.71 25.98 -7.28
C ASN A 6 6.59 25.04 -7.75
N GLN A 7 6.83 23.73 -7.80
CA GLN A 7 5.79 22.75 -8.13
C GLN A 7 4.93 22.42 -6.91
N LEU A 8 5.54 22.30 -5.73
CA LEU A 8 4.82 22.04 -4.48
C LEU A 8 3.94 23.22 -4.06
N SER A 9 4.40 24.46 -4.26
CA SER A 9 3.58 25.67 -4.00
C SER A 9 2.31 25.75 -4.86
N LYS A 10 2.26 25.01 -5.97
CA LYS A 10 1.07 24.89 -6.84
C LYS A 10 0.13 23.77 -6.41
N ILE A 11 0.52 22.94 -5.44
CA ILE A 11 -0.35 21.87 -4.93
C ILE A 11 -1.36 22.52 -3.99
N ASN A 12 -2.59 22.58 -4.43
CA ASN A 12 -3.69 22.90 -3.54
C ASN A 12 -4.00 21.68 -2.66
N PHE A 13 -3.39 21.62 -1.47
CA PHE A 13 -3.59 20.53 -0.51
C PHE A 13 -5.05 20.33 -0.12
N MET A 14 -5.84 21.39 -0.03
CA MET A 14 -7.28 21.30 0.25
C MET A 14 -8.03 20.66 -0.93
N TYR A 15 -7.65 20.94 -2.16
CA TYR A 15 -8.21 20.29 -3.33
C TYR A 15 -7.88 18.81 -3.38
N TRP A 16 -6.66 18.41 -3.01
CA TRP A 16 -6.24 17.02 -2.95
C TRP A 16 -6.92 16.28 -1.81
N ASN A 17 -7.04 16.87 -0.65
CA ASN A 17 -7.77 16.29 0.48
C ASN A 17 -9.26 16.11 0.16
N SER A 18 -9.90 17.07 -0.51
CA SER A 18 -11.32 16.99 -0.86
C SER A 18 -11.62 16.02 -2.02
N ARG A 19 -10.65 15.73 -2.88
CA ARG A 19 -10.79 14.86 -4.06
C ARG A 19 -9.98 13.57 -3.98
N ASN A 20 -9.33 13.31 -2.86
CA ASN A 20 -8.62 12.06 -2.68
C ASN A 20 -9.65 10.93 -2.52
N PRO A 21 -9.84 10.07 -3.54
CA PRO A 21 -10.83 8.99 -3.48
C PRO A 21 -10.49 7.93 -2.44
N TYR A 22 -9.29 8.02 -1.84
CA TYR A 22 -8.80 7.11 -0.81
C TYR A 22 -9.08 7.61 0.62
N PHE A 23 -9.31 8.91 0.79
CA PHE A 23 -9.57 9.54 2.09
C PHE A 23 -10.88 10.32 2.15
N SER A 24 -11.61 10.40 1.04
CA SER A 24 -12.95 11.01 1.11
C SER A 24 -13.91 10.05 1.82
N ASP A 25 -14.76 10.57 2.65
CA ASP A 25 -15.89 9.87 3.29
C ASP A 25 -16.90 9.28 2.28
N THR A 26 -16.55 9.31 1.01
CA THR A 26 -17.37 8.81 -0.07
C THR A 26 -17.16 7.30 -0.25
N HIS A 27 -18.09 6.70 -0.93
CA HIS A 27 -18.26 5.27 -1.16
C HIS A 27 -16.99 4.49 -1.47
N LEU A 28 -16.95 3.24 -1.04
CA LEU A 28 -15.94 2.26 -1.45
C LEU A 28 -15.79 2.22 -2.97
N ASN A 29 -14.57 2.23 -3.45
CA ASN A 29 -14.30 2.01 -4.88
C ASN A 29 -14.63 0.55 -5.28
N SER A 30 -14.68 0.29 -6.59
CA SER A 30 -15.03 -1.05 -7.11
C SER A 30 -14.07 -2.15 -6.66
N SER A 31 -12.78 -1.83 -6.48
CA SER A 31 -11.76 -2.79 -6.04
C SER A 31 -11.97 -3.18 -4.58
N MET A 32 -12.23 -2.20 -3.71
CA MET A 32 -12.53 -2.43 -2.29
C MET A 32 -13.78 -3.30 -2.14
N ARG A 33 -14.88 -2.97 -2.85
CA ARG A 33 -16.11 -3.76 -2.82
C ARG A 33 -15.90 -5.20 -3.25
N ALA A 34 -15.13 -5.42 -4.31
CA ALA A 34 -14.87 -6.77 -4.79
C ALA A 34 -13.97 -7.57 -3.85
N ALA A 35 -12.96 -6.95 -3.24
CA ALA A 35 -12.13 -7.59 -2.23
C ALA A 35 -12.97 -8.05 -1.04
N LEU A 36 -13.84 -7.17 -0.53
CA LEU A 36 -14.74 -7.51 0.58
C LEU A 36 -15.70 -8.65 0.21
N THR A 37 -16.27 -8.64 -0.99
CA THR A 37 -17.14 -9.73 -1.45
C THR A 37 -16.41 -11.08 -1.45
N LEU A 38 -15.16 -11.10 -1.90
CA LEU A 38 -14.35 -12.32 -1.90
C LEU A 38 -14.00 -12.79 -0.50
N ILE A 39 -13.66 -11.87 0.38
CA ILE A 39 -13.25 -12.18 1.75
C ILE A 39 -14.46 -12.63 2.58
N LYS A 40 -15.62 -11.95 2.44
CA LYS A 40 -16.89 -12.35 3.05
C LYS A 40 -17.33 -13.75 2.62
N GLY A 41 -17.30 -14.05 1.34
CA GLY A 41 -17.66 -15.37 0.82
C GLY A 41 -16.81 -16.54 1.37
N LYS A 42 -15.82 -16.23 2.21
CA LYS A 42 -14.95 -17.19 2.91
C LYS A 42 -15.16 -17.21 4.42
N GLY A 43 -16.17 -16.51 4.92
CA GLY A 43 -16.51 -16.45 6.35
C GLY A 43 -15.49 -15.70 7.22
N TYR A 44 -14.69 -14.81 6.63
CA TYR A 44 -13.59 -14.16 7.37
C TYR A 44 -13.94 -12.75 7.89
N LEU A 45 -14.96 -12.12 7.33
CA LEU A 45 -15.42 -10.78 7.69
C LEU A 45 -16.96 -10.72 7.79
N ASP A 46 -17.61 -11.73 8.35
CA ASP A 46 -19.05 -11.80 8.38
C ASP A 46 -19.69 -10.58 9.08
N ASP A 47 -19.01 -10.05 10.10
CA ASP A 47 -19.46 -8.89 10.87
C ASP A 47 -19.00 -7.54 10.30
N PHE A 48 -18.13 -7.54 9.27
CA PHE A 48 -17.54 -6.32 8.75
C PHE A 48 -18.19 -5.90 7.42
N ASN A 49 -18.85 -4.75 7.44
CA ASN A 49 -19.52 -4.18 6.28
C ASN A 49 -19.20 -2.69 6.09
N PRO A 50 -17.94 -2.34 5.74
CA PRO A 50 -17.54 -0.96 5.55
C PRO A 50 -18.39 -0.32 4.44
N LYS A 51 -18.87 0.88 4.70
CA LYS A 51 -19.62 1.68 3.74
C LYS A 51 -18.76 2.78 3.12
N ARG A 52 -17.74 3.22 3.82
CA ARG A 52 -16.85 4.32 3.48
C ARG A 52 -15.40 3.83 3.34
N ALA A 53 -14.59 4.61 2.62
CA ALA A 53 -13.17 4.31 2.47
C ALA A 53 -12.40 4.35 3.80
N THR A 54 -12.81 5.24 4.73
CA THR A 54 -12.28 5.29 6.10
C THR A 54 -12.53 4.00 6.85
N ASP A 55 -13.78 3.51 6.86
CA ASP A 55 -14.13 2.23 7.52
C ASP A 55 -13.29 1.06 6.95
N TYR A 56 -12.93 1.14 5.66
CA TYR A 56 -12.10 0.14 5.01
C TYR A 56 -10.64 0.20 5.50
N VAL A 57 -10.10 1.41 5.68
CA VAL A 57 -8.77 1.63 6.27
C VAL A 57 -8.73 1.11 7.69
N ASP A 58 -9.72 1.48 8.51
CA ASP A 58 -9.84 1.01 9.90
C ASP A 58 -9.86 -0.53 9.98
N CYS A 59 -10.51 -1.18 9.00
CA CYS A 59 -10.50 -2.64 8.93
C CYS A 59 -9.09 -3.20 8.71
N ILE A 60 -8.32 -2.61 7.80
CA ILE A 60 -6.95 -3.06 7.54
C ILE A 60 -6.10 -2.87 8.80
N GLU A 61 -6.17 -1.69 9.41
CA GLU A 61 -5.39 -1.35 10.60
C GLU A 61 -5.74 -2.28 11.77
N ASN A 62 -7.01 -2.47 12.07
CA ASN A 62 -7.45 -3.42 13.11
C ASN A 62 -6.99 -4.87 12.85
N LYS A 63 -6.95 -5.29 11.57
CA LYS A 63 -6.45 -6.63 11.21
C LYS A 63 -4.95 -6.75 11.38
N ILE A 64 -4.20 -5.71 11.07
CA ILE A 64 -2.76 -5.66 11.27
C ILE A 64 -2.43 -5.64 12.76
N ASP A 65 -3.11 -4.83 13.54
CA ASP A 65 -2.90 -4.70 14.99
C ASP A 65 -3.18 -6.03 15.74
N SER A 66 -4.11 -6.84 15.23
CA SER A 66 -4.44 -8.15 15.80
C SER A 66 -3.58 -9.29 15.26
N PHE A 67 -2.73 -9.04 14.25
CA PHE A 67 -1.95 -10.09 13.60
C PHE A 67 -0.71 -10.48 14.41
N ASP A 68 -0.63 -11.77 14.77
CA ASP A 68 0.55 -12.32 15.44
C ASP A 68 1.67 -12.60 14.44
N ILE A 69 2.70 -11.75 14.44
CA ILE A 69 3.85 -11.84 13.53
C ILE A 69 4.80 -13.00 13.87
N ASP A 70 4.77 -13.49 15.10
CA ASP A 70 5.64 -14.57 15.57
C ASP A 70 5.00 -15.93 15.33
N ASN A 71 3.65 -16.02 15.38
CA ASN A 71 2.88 -17.21 15.04
C ASN A 71 1.90 -16.94 13.88
N PRO A 72 2.40 -16.67 12.67
CA PRO A 72 1.62 -16.10 11.60
C PRO A 72 0.55 -17.05 11.07
N ASN A 73 -0.71 -16.62 11.10
CA ASN A 73 -1.78 -17.23 10.34
C ASN A 73 -1.69 -16.79 8.87
N PHE A 74 -1.15 -17.62 8.01
CA PHE A 74 -0.95 -17.28 6.60
C PHE A 74 -2.25 -17.02 5.83
N LYS A 75 -3.36 -17.61 6.25
CA LYS A 75 -4.67 -17.29 5.68
C LYS A 75 -5.05 -15.84 6.00
N GLU A 76 -4.86 -15.42 7.24
CA GLU A 76 -5.08 -14.04 7.67
C GLU A 76 -4.13 -13.07 6.98
N LEU A 77 -2.84 -13.39 6.90
CA LEU A 77 -1.85 -12.60 6.18
C LEU A 77 -2.26 -12.38 4.72
N SER A 78 -2.82 -13.41 4.06
CA SER A 78 -3.32 -13.31 2.70
C SER A 78 -4.49 -12.33 2.57
N TYR A 79 -5.36 -12.25 3.56
CA TYR A 79 -6.47 -11.31 3.55
C TYR A 79 -6.01 -9.88 3.78
N ILE A 80 -5.10 -9.65 4.71
CA ILE A 80 -4.47 -8.33 4.90
C ILE A 80 -3.84 -7.88 3.59
N PHE A 81 -3.08 -8.76 2.93
CA PHE A 81 -2.49 -8.46 1.63
C PHE A 81 -3.55 -8.04 0.60
N ASP A 82 -4.63 -8.80 0.45
CA ASP A 82 -5.71 -8.51 -0.50
C ASP A 82 -6.42 -7.19 -0.18
N LEU A 83 -6.67 -6.91 1.09
CA LEU A 83 -7.29 -5.66 1.53
C LEU A 83 -6.42 -4.44 1.16
N VAL A 84 -5.12 -4.50 1.43
CA VAL A 84 -4.19 -3.41 1.09
C VAL A 84 -4.07 -3.24 -0.43
N GLN A 85 -4.01 -4.34 -1.20
CA GLN A 85 -3.99 -4.28 -2.66
C GLN A 85 -5.26 -3.64 -3.23
N ALA A 86 -6.42 -3.98 -2.69
CA ALA A 86 -7.70 -3.43 -3.12
C ALA A 86 -7.82 -1.93 -2.81
N TRP A 87 -7.31 -1.50 -1.66
CA TRP A 87 -7.21 -0.08 -1.32
C TRP A 87 -6.43 0.69 -2.39
N GLY A 88 -5.38 0.11 -2.93
CA GLY A 88 -4.59 0.66 -4.03
C GLY A 88 -5.31 0.78 -5.37
N GLY A 89 -6.53 0.28 -5.51
CA GLY A 89 -7.40 0.49 -6.66
C GLY A 89 -7.09 -0.33 -7.91
N ARG A 90 -6.27 -1.39 -7.85
CA ARG A 90 -5.88 -2.19 -9.02
C ARG A 90 -6.17 -3.68 -8.87
N MET A 91 -7.44 -4.04 -8.97
CA MET A 91 -7.91 -5.43 -8.95
C MET A 91 -7.24 -6.34 -9.99
N GLY A 92 -6.97 -5.85 -11.19
CA GLY A 92 -6.42 -6.68 -12.28
C GLY A 92 -4.98 -7.18 -12.06
N LYS A 93 -4.28 -6.66 -11.04
CA LYS A 93 -2.92 -7.05 -10.65
C LYS A 93 -2.86 -7.69 -9.27
N MET A 94 -3.99 -7.94 -8.64
CA MET A 94 -4.02 -8.60 -7.35
C MET A 94 -3.73 -10.09 -7.55
N PRO A 95 -2.73 -10.66 -6.87
CA PRO A 95 -2.39 -12.07 -7.02
C PRO A 95 -3.56 -13.00 -6.69
N TYR A 96 -4.50 -12.53 -5.87
CA TYR A 96 -5.64 -13.31 -5.38
C TYR A 96 -6.95 -13.09 -6.09
N ILE A 97 -7.13 -11.94 -6.73
CA ILE A 97 -8.39 -11.57 -7.38
C ILE A 97 -8.19 -11.62 -8.87
N LYS A 98 -7.94 -12.79 -9.42
CA LYS A 98 -8.00 -12.99 -10.87
C LYS A 98 -9.42 -13.27 -11.33
N LYS A 99 -9.78 -12.60 -12.42
CA LYS A 99 -10.97 -12.95 -13.21
C LYS A 99 -10.99 -14.43 -13.51
N LYS A 100 -12.16 -15.04 -13.48
CA LYS A 100 -12.45 -16.45 -13.77
C LYS A 100 -11.89 -17.02 -15.09
N SER A 101 -11.24 -16.24 -15.92
CA SER A 101 -10.82 -16.63 -17.29
C SER A 101 -9.36 -17.07 -17.43
N SER A 102 -8.57 -17.09 -16.37
CA SER A 102 -7.20 -17.61 -16.48
C SER A 102 -7.07 -18.93 -15.75
N THR A 103 -6.59 -19.92 -16.47
CA THR A 103 -6.38 -21.31 -16.07
C THR A 103 -5.34 -21.53 -14.99
N SER A 104 -4.61 -20.50 -14.56
CA SER A 104 -3.75 -20.52 -13.39
C SER A 104 -4.19 -19.46 -12.41
N SER A 105 -4.74 -19.84 -11.27
CA SER A 105 -5.07 -18.91 -10.21
C SER A 105 -3.78 -18.46 -9.54
N SER A 106 -3.57 -17.15 -9.46
CA SER A 106 -2.46 -16.61 -8.68
C SER A 106 -2.66 -16.83 -7.18
N ARG A 107 -3.80 -17.35 -6.78
CA ARG A 107 -4.13 -17.80 -5.45
C ARG A 107 -3.33 -19.02 -5.03
N ASP A 108 -3.11 -19.94 -5.97
CA ASP A 108 -2.31 -21.14 -5.77
C ASP A 108 -0.83 -20.80 -5.53
N LYS A 109 -0.45 -19.54 -5.74
CA LYS A 109 0.93 -19.06 -5.60
C LYS A 109 1.20 -18.22 -4.34
N PHE A 110 0.22 -17.97 -3.48
CA PHE A 110 0.54 -17.29 -2.21
C PHE A 110 1.44 -18.16 -1.36
N ASP A 111 1.17 -19.44 -1.35
CA ASP A 111 2.02 -20.38 -0.64
C ASP A 111 3.46 -20.37 -1.14
N ASP A 112 3.68 -20.02 -2.41
CA ASP A 112 5.02 -19.91 -2.99
C ASP A 112 5.80 -18.68 -2.47
N TRP A 113 5.13 -17.60 -2.04
CA TRP A 113 5.79 -16.36 -1.67
C TRP A 113 5.35 -15.75 -0.34
N LYS A 114 4.51 -16.45 0.42
CA LYS A 114 4.05 -16.01 1.76
C LYS A 114 5.20 -15.72 2.72
N ASP A 115 6.23 -16.56 2.71
CA ASP A 115 7.41 -16.39 3.56
C ASP A 115 8.25 -15.18 3.13
N ILE A 116 8.34 -14.94 1.81
CA ILE A 116 8.99 -13.75 1.27
C ILE A 116 8.24 -12.50 1.73
N TYR A 117 6.91 -12.52 1.66
CA TYR A 117 6.09 -11.41 2.09
C TYR A 117 6.21 -11.14 3.59
N LEU A 118 6.07 -12.19 4.41
CA LEU A 118 6.22 -12.11 5.87
C LEU A 118 7.61 -11.57 6.28
N LYS A 119 8.67 -12.02 5.61
CA LYS A 119 10.02 -11.52 5.86
C LYS A 119 10.11 -10.01 5.57
N GLY A 120 9.48 -9.54 4.48
CA GLY A 120 9.39 -8.11 4.20
C GLY A 120 8.61 -7.33 5.27
N VAL A 121 7.52 -7.90 5.80
CA VAL A 121 6.78 -7.32 6.94
C VAL A 121 7.68 -7.19 8.17
N LYS A 122 8.44 -8.22 8.51
CA LYS A 122 9.39 -8.19 9.63
C LYS A 122 10.45 -7.10 9.45
N PHE A 123 10.99 -6.92 8.25
CA PHE A 123 11.89 -5.79 7.96
C PHE A 123 11.20 -4.44 8.15
N ALA A 124 9.96 -4.29 7.67
CA ALA A 124 9.21 -3.06 7.82
C ALA A 124 9.00 -2.69 9.29
N LEU A 125 8.56 -3.65 10.11
CA LEU A 125 8.35 -3.47 11.55
C LEU A 125 9.64 -3.17 12.32
N ASN A 126 10.79 -3.60 11.81
CA ASN A 126 12.12 -3.31 12.35
C ASN A 126 12.76 -2.03 11.76
N ASP A 127 11.95 -1.08 11.33
CA ASP A 127 12.38 0.20 10.76
C ASP A 127 13.40 0.09 9.60
N SER A 128 13.26 -0.96 8.79
CA SER A 128 14.10 -1.23 7.63
C SER A 128 13.28 -1.19 6.31
N PRO A 129 12.72 -0.02 5.92
CA PRO A 129 11.77 0.08 4.82
C PRO A 129 12.38 -0.33 3.47
N VAL A 130 13.62 0.02 3.21
CA VAL A 130 14.30 -0.34 1.95
C VAL A 130 14.51 -1.85 1.84
N GLU A 131 14.88 -2.51 2.93
CA GLU A 131 15.05 -3.97 2.96
C GLU A 131 13.69 -4.69 2.81
N ALA A 132 12.63 -4.16 3.40
CA ALA A 132 11.27 -4.64 3.18
C ALA A 132 10.91 -4.58 1.68
N LEU A 133 11.16 -3.46 1.02
CA LEU A 133 10.89 -3.29 -0.41
C LEU A 133 11.77 -4.20 -1.29
N LYS A 134 13.05 -4.39 -0.94
CA LYS A 134 13.94 -5.35 -1.61
C LYS A 134 13.40 -6.77 -1.51
N GLN A 135 12.97 -7.16 -0.32
CA GLN A 135 12.39 -8.47 -0.08
C GLN A 135 11.11 -8.67 -0.91
N TRP A 136 10.20 -7.71 -0.88
CA TRP A 136 8.94 -7.78 -1.64
C TRP A 136 9.13 -7.72 -3.15
N LYS A 137 10.20 -7.11 -3.65
CA LYS A 137 10.54 -7.11 -5.08
C LYS A 137 10.78 -8.52 -5.63
N LEU A 138 11.12 -9.49 -4.79
CA LEU A 138 11.26 -10.90 -5.19
C LEU A 138 9.92 -11.54 -5.58
N ILE A 139 8.80 -10.95 -5.15
CA ILE A 139 7.46 -11.43 -5.48
C ILE A 139 7.09 -10.94 -6.89
N SER A 140 6.94 -11.85 -7.82
CA SER A 140 6.58 -11.53 -9.21
C SER A 140 5.25 -10.77 -9.28
N GLY A 141 5.26 -9.60 -9.92
CA GLY A 141 4.07 -8.76 -10.07
C GLY A 141 3.76 -7.86 -8.88
N PHE A 142 4.48 -7.96 -7.77
CA PHE A 142 4.38 -7.05 -6.63
C PHE A 142 5.26 -5.83 -6.86
N GLY A 143 4.78 -4.92 -7.70
CA GLY A 143 5.56 -3.81 -8.24
C GLY A 143 5.76 -2.65 -7.27
N ALA A 144 6.74 -1.82 -7.60
CA ALA A 144 7.21 -0.67 -6.82
C ALA A 144 6.15 0.38 -6.45
N SER A 145 5.01 0.45 -7.15
CA SER A 145 3.90 1.34 -6.76
C SER A 145 2.91 0.73 -5.76
N PHE A 146 3.03 -0.55 -5.45
CA PHE A 146 2.16 -1.23 -4.49
C PHE A 146 2.84 -1.54 -3.16
N SER A 147 4.10 -1.95 -3.20
CA SER A 147 4.84 -2.29 -1.99
C SER A 147 4.94 -1.14 -0.97
N PRO A 148 5.09 0.16 -1.36
CA PRO A 148 5.02 1.25 -0.38
C PRO A 148 3.66 1.41 0.32
N LYS A 149 2.56 0.92 -0.29
CA LYS A 149 1.25 0.92 0.36
C LYS A 149 1.20 -0.09 1.49
N HIS A 150 1.78 -1.28 1.27
CA HIS A 150 1.93 -2.27 2.33
C HIS A 150 2.81 -1.76 3.46
N LEU A 151 3.93 -1.10 3.09
CA LEU A 151 4.80 -0.47 4.07
C LEU A 151 4.05 0.53 4.95
N ARG A 152 3.22 1.40 4.35
CA ARG A 152 2.38 2.36 5.07
C ARG A 152 1.44 1.68 6.06
N PHE A 153 0.74 0.63 5.65
CA PHE A 153 -0.22 -0.04 6.51
C PHE A 153 0.45 -0.83 7.63
N TRP A 154 1.56 -1.53 7.36
CA TRP A 154 2.25 -2.31 8.38
C TRP A 154 2.97 -1.46 9.44
N THR A 155 3.35 -0.25 9.12
CA THR A 155 4.20 0.55 10.02
C THR A 155 3.53 1.83 10.50
N ASN A 156 2.53 2.31 9.79
CA ASN A 156 1.91 3.63 9.98
C ASN A 156 2.90 4.83 10.00
N LYS A 157 4.15 4.60 9.63
CA LYS A 157 5.24 5.59 9.67
C LYS A 157 5.64 6.11 8.29
N TYR A 158 5.60 5.25 7.28
CA TYR A 158 6.21 5.51 6.00
C TYR A 158 5.19 5.97 4.96
N PRO A 159 5.48 7.08 4.26
CA PRO A 159 4.57 7.61 3.25
C PRO A 159 4.47 6.72 2.02
N VAL A 160 3.35 6.79 1.32
CA VAL A 160 3.17 6.05 0.07
C VAL A 160 3.90 6.75 -1.06
N LEU A 161 4.81 6.04 -1.73
CA LEU A 161 5.40 6.47 -2.99
C LEU A 161 4.69 5.79 -4.15
N ASP A 162 4.10 6.57 -5.04
CA ASP A 162 3.51 6.07 -6.28
C ASP A 162 4.04 6.82 -7.52
N SER A 163 3.54 6.45 -8.70
CA SER A 163 4.01 7.04 -9.95
C SER A 163 3.67 8.53 -10.08
N ARG A 164 2.61 9.02 -9.43
CA ARG A 164 2.21 10.43 -9.47
C ARG A 164 3.13 11.25 -8.58
N ILE A 165 3.42 10.75 -7.39
CA ILE A 165 4.35 11.38 -6.45
C ILE A 165 5.75 11.44 -7.04
N SER A 166 6.25 10.33 -7.63
CA SER A 166 7.55 10.32 -8.28
C SER A 166 7.63 11.30 -9.45
N LEU A 167 6.59 11.39 -10.27
CA LEU A 167 6.51 12.38 -11.35
C LEU A 167 6.49 13.81 -10.82
N LEU A 168 5.75 14.07 -9.75
CA LEU A 168 5.68 15.38 -9.12
C LEU A 168 7.03 15.84 -8.58
N LEU A 169 7.72 14.95 -7.84
CA LEU A 169 8.98 15.29 -7.17
C LEU A 169 10.16 15.35 -8.13
N CYS A 170 10.22 14.49 -9.12
CA CYS A 170 11.41 14.28 -9.96
C CYS A 170 11.18 14.47 -11.46
N GLY A 171 9.96 14.81 -11.89
CA GLY A 171 9.60 14.89 -13.31
C GLY A 171 9.62 13.52 -14.04
N SER A 172 9.88 12.43 -13.31
CA SER A 172 9.99 11.09 -13.87
C SER A 172 9.57 10.03 -12.83
N LYS A 173 9.46 8.76 -13.26
CA LYS A 173 9.16 7.64 -12.36
C LYS A 173 10.41 6.99 -11.77
N ARG A 174 11.56 7.67 -11.78
CA ARG A 174 12.86 7.10 -11.39
C ARG A 174 12.91 6.58 -9.96
N LEU A 175 12.19 7.22 -9.03
CA LEU A 175 12.12 6.79 -7.64
C LEU A 175 11.44 5.41 -7.46
N LEU A 176 10.74 4.92 -8.49
CA LEU A 176 10.09 3.61 -8.49
C LEU A 176 10.93 2.52 -9.18
N ASN A 177 12.08 2.83 -9.72
CA ASN A 177 12.85 1.87 -10.51
C ASN A 177 13.49 0.78 -9.63
N ASN A 178 13.84 1.15 -8.40
CA ASN A 178 14.47 0.25 -7.44
C ASN A 178 14.09 0.65 -6.00
N PRO A 179 14.34 -0.22 -5.01
CA PRO A 179 14.09 0.08 -3.60
C PRO A 179 14.90 1.26 -3.05
N GLU A 180 16.09 1.51 -3.58
CA GLU A 180 16.95 2.64 -3.19
C GLU A 180 16.30 3.99 -3.56
N GLY A 181 15.48 4.03 -4.61
CA GLY A 181 14.66 5.20 -4.93
C GLY A 181 13.66 5.56 -3.85
N TYR A 182 13.25 4.61 -3.03
CA TYR A 182 12.42 4.89 -1.87
C TYR A 182 13.21 5.59 -0.75
N GLN A 183 14.47 5.22 -0.55
CA GLN A 183 15.35 5.93 0.38
C GLN A 183 15.52 7.39 -0.04
N GLU A 184 15.80 7.63 -1.32
CA GLU A 184 15.88 8.99 -1.87
C GLU A 184 14.57 9.78 -1.66
N PHE A 185 13.43 9.11 -1.81
CA PHE A 185 12.12 9.71 -1.54
C PHE A 185 11.98 10.14 -0.07
N LEU A 186 12.36 9.30 0.89
CA LEU A 186 12.31 9.66 2.32
C LEU A 186 13.21 10.86 2.61
N GLU A 187 14.41 10.91 2.08
CA GLU A 187 15.32 12.04 2.23
C GLU A 187 14.76 13.34 1.63
N LEU A 188 14.05 13.25 0.50
CA LEU A 188 13.38 14.40 -0.10
C LEU A 188 12.23 14.90 0.79
N ILE A 189 11.42 13.98 1.35
CA ILE A 189 10.32 14.33 2.25
C ILE A 189 10.86 14.99 3.52
N GLU A 190 11.92 14.46 4.11
CA GLU A 190 12.57 15.05 5.28
C GLU A 190 13.08 16.48 5.02
N LYS A 191 13.75 16.69 3.87
CA LYS A 191 14.20 18.02 3.49
C LYS A 191 13.04 19.00 3.33
N LEU A 192 11.95 18.56 2.71
CA LEU A 192 10.75 19.39 2.54
C LEU A 192 10.10 19.70 3.90
N SER A 193 10.01 18.72 4.79
CA SER A 193 9.49 18.90 6.15
C SER A 193 10.27 19.98 6.89
N ASN A 194 11.59 19.92 6.84
CA ASN A 194 12.47 20.89 7.49
C ASN A 194 12.36 22.28 6.87
N GLU A 195 12.26 22.41 5.54
CA GLU A 195 12.13 23.70 4.85
C GLU A 195 10.79 24.37 5.14
N PHE A 196 9.71 23.63 5.27
CA PHE A 196 8.38 24.17 5.55
C PHE A 196 8.02 24.23 7.02
N ASN A 197 8.89 23.78 7.90
CA ASN A 197 8.66 23.68 9.34
C ASN A 197 7.33 22.94 9.66
N THR A 198 7.03 21.92 8.85
CA THR A 198 5.80 21.13 8.90
C THR A 198 6.14 19.68 9.12
N ASN A 199 5.33 18.98 9.91
CA ASN A 199 5.44 17.53 10.03
C ASN A 199 4.74 16.89 8.82
N ILE A 200 5.49 16.41 7.83
CA ILE A 200 4.97 15.78 6.60
C ILE A 200 4.94 14.25 6.73
N LEU A 201 5.51 13.70 7.81
CA LEU A 201 5.54 12.27 8.13
C LEU A 201 4.42 11.89 9.07
#